data_de4631a03c960e5d1a9aaa438f18cb29
#
_entry.id   de4631a03c960e5d1a9aaa438f18cb29
#
_cell.length_a   1.000
_cell.length_b   1.000
_cell.length_c   1.000
_cell.angle_alpha   90.00
_cell.angle_beta   90.00
_cell.angle_gamma   90.00
#
_symmetry.space_group_name_H-M   'P 1'
#
loop_
_entity.id
_entity.type
_entity.pdbx_description
1 polymer ?
#
loop_
_entity_poly.entity_id
_entity_poly.type
_entity_poly.pdbx_seq_one_letter_code
_entity_poly.pdbx_strand_id
1 'polypeptide(L)'
;MQGLTLVLNAAEGRLQIVLADGAGMLCAQDWAASRRGTELLAPALERIFSGLRLRFADLERIACVRGPGSFTGIRLVLSTAAALARAGGALLAGLDYMQALALGVCVLQEEQHGASRRIWVLTHARRDLAHARVFAPELDVALPRAVSALELLRPEQCLQRMREQVQGGMRLWAAGSALARHAAFADLSGLACRVPARFWQASPEDLLLLARHAEYGRRDIEALYVRPCDAVENLDHTASWQGEDPALARARLASLLAARPEA
;
A
#
# COMPACT_ATOMS: atom_id res chain seq x y z
N MET A 1 -21.19 14.48 15.81
CA MET A 1 -20.32 13.90 14.73
C MET A 1 -20.16 12.44 15.09
N GLN A 2 -20.68 11.53 14.27
CA GLN A 2 -20.54 10.09 14.52
C GLN A 2 -19.35 9.55 13.72
N GLY A 3 -18.41 8.88 14.41
CA GLY A 3 -17.42 8.04 13.78
C GLY A 3 -16.25 8.76 13.11
N LEU A 4 -15.55 9.68 13.79
CA LEU A 4 -14.37 10.35 13.21
C LEU A 4 -13.29 9.33 12.83
N THR A 5 -12.95 9.28 11.55
CA THR A 5 -12.00 8.34 10.96
C THR A 5 -10.83 9.07 10.35
N LEU A 6 -9.62 8.70 10.73
CA LEU A 6 -8.37 9.15 10.14
C LEU A 6 -7.80 8.07 9.22
N VAL A 7 -7.41 8.43 7.99
CA VAL A 7 -6.72 7.52 7.07
C VAL A 7 -5.33 8.08 6.76
N LEU A 8 -4.30 7.23 6.89
CA LEU A 8 -2.90 7.60 6.67
C LEU A 8 -2.27 6.71 5.60
N ASN A 9 -1.59 7.31 4.63
CA ASN A 9 -0.78 6.62 3.64
C ASN A 9 0.58 7.29 3.45
N ALA A 10 1.64 6.49 3.38
CA ALA A 10 2.98 6.92 2.98
C ALA A 10 3.72 5.83 2.18
N ALA A 11 3.00 5.04 1.37
CA ALA A 11 3.54 3.85 0.71
C ALA A 11 4.51 4.14 -0.43
N GLU A 12 4.22 5.09 -1.33
CA GLU A 12 5.00 5.32 -2.57
C GLU A 12 5.50 6.76 -2.73
N GLY A 13 6.18 7.28 -1.72
CA GLY A 13 6.78 8.61 -1.79
C GLY A 13 5.77 9.76 -1.76
N ARG A 14 4.53 9.44 -1.41
CA ARG A 14 3.49 10.42 -1.08
C ARG A 14 3.12 10.29 0.40
N LEU A 15 2.75 11.40 1.00
CA LEU A 15 2.12 11.42 2.31
C LEU A 15 0.68 11.87 2.10
N GLN A 16 -0.28 11.03 2.44
CA GLN A 16 -1.70 11.34 2.36
C GLN A 16 -2.33 11.23 3.75
N ILE A 17 -3.12 12.24 4.09
CA ILE A 17 -3.90 12.30 5.32
C ILE A 17 -5.34 12.57 4.88
N VAL A 18 -6.26 11.69 5.25
CA VAL A 18 -7.69 11.87 5.01
C VAL A 18 -8.41 11.83 6.34
N LEU A 19 -9.22 12.83 6.60
CA LEU A 19 -10.10 12.87 7.77
C LEU A 19 -11.54 12.88 7.30
N ALA A 20 -12.37 12.02 7.88
CA ALA A 20 -13.76 11.85 7.52
C ALA A 20 -14.62 11.58 8.74
N ASP A 21 -15.92 11.82 8.63
CA ASP A 21 -16.94 11.42 9.60
C ASP A 21 -18.07 10.61 8.93
N GLY A 22 -19.16 10.41 9.64
CA GLY A 22 -20.32 9.70 9.10
C GLY A 22 -20.98 10.37 7.89
N ALA A 23 -20.78 11.68 7.71
CA ALA A 23 -21.33 12.43 6.57
C ALA A 23 -20.42 12.41 5.34
N GLY A 24 -19.12 12.21 5.51
CA GLY A 24 -18.18 12.13 4.41
C GLY A 24 -16.76 12.61 4.74
N MET A 25 -16.02 12.95 3.69
CA MET A 25 -14.66 13.48 3.82
C MET A 25 -14.69 14.92 4.31
N LEU A 26 -14.05 15.18 5.45
CA LEU A 26 -13.90 16.52 6.03
C LEU A 26 -12.67 17.25 5.46
N CYS A 27 -11.58 16.52 5.27
CA CYS A 27 -10.32 17.07 4.78
C CYS A 27 -9.49 15.96 4.12
N ALA A 28 -8.82 16.31 3.03
CA ALA A 28 -7.77 15.50 2.46
C ALA A 28 -6.55 16.35 2.18
N GLN A 29 -5.38 15.86 2.53
CA GLN A 29 -4.10 16.47 2.20
C GLN A 29 -3.20 15.43 1.57
N ASP A 30 -2.51 15.80 0.49
CA ASP A 30 -1.67 14.93 -0.30
C ASP A 30 -0.40 15.65 -0.75
N TRP A 31 0.76 15.14 -0.33
CA TRP A 31 2.06 15.70 -0.65
C TRP A 31 2.94 14.72 -1.40
N ALA A 32 3.67 15.19 -2.38
CA ALA A 32 4.82 14.49 -2.93
C ALA A 32 5.99 14.61 -1.93
N ALA A 33 6.04 13.69 -0.96
CA ALA A 33 6.85 13.83 0.26
C ALA A 33 7.85 12.67 0.46
N SER A 34 8.44 12.15 -0.62
CA SER A 34 9.26 10.92 -0.62
C SER A 34 10.36 10.86 0.46
N ARG A 35 10.83 12.00 0.98
CA ARG A 35 11.89 12.08 2.02
C ARG A 35 11.54 12.97 3.21
N ARG A 36 10.41 13.66 3.18
CA ARG A 36 10.01 14.66 4.19
C ARG A 36 8.78 14.26 5.00
N GLY A 37 8.34 13.01 4.91
CA GLY A 37 7.14 12.53 5.62
C GLY A 37 7.24 12.74 7.13
N THR A 38 8.40 12.50 7.74
CA THR A 38 8.65 12.69 9.17
C THR A 38 8.54 14.15 9.63
N GLU A 39 8.92 15.09 8.76
CA GLU A 39 8.83 16.53 9.03
C GLU A 39 7.41 17.06 8.87
N LEU A 40 6.62 16.44 7.97
CA LEU A 40 5.32 16.93 7.55
C LEU A 40 4.16 16.35 8.35
N LEU A 41 4.21 15.07 8.73
CA LEU A 41 3.05 14.35 9.24
C LEU A 41 2.49 14.97 10.52
N ALA A 42 3.29 15.15 11.56
CA ALA A 42 2.81 15.68 12.84
C ALA A 42 2.32 17.12 12.74
N PRO A 43 3.05 18.08 12.11
CA PRO A 43 2.53 19.44 11.91
C PRO A 43 1.27 19.50 11.02
N ALA A 44 1.12 18.59 10.07
CA ALA A 44 -0.07 18.54 9.24
C ALA A 44 -1.29 18.07 10.03
N LEU A 45 -1.14 17.01 10.82
CA LEU A 45 -2.20 16.54 11.72
C LEU A 45 -2.64 17.63 12.69
N GLU A 46 -1.69 18.31 13.36
CA GLU A 46 -1.98 19.41 14.27
C GLU A 46 -2.80 20.51 13.58
N ARG A 47 -2.40 20.94 12.39
CA ARG A 47 -3.11 21.98 11.62
C ARG A 47 -4.50 21.56 11.19
N ILE A 48 -4.70 20.31 10.76
CA ILE A 48 -6.01 19.78 10.38
C ILE A 48 -6.94 19.79 11.61
N PHE A 49 -6.50 19.20 12.71
CA PHE A 49 -7.33 19.08 13.89
C PHE A 49 -7.66 20.45 14.53
N SER A 50 -6.67 21.34 14.66
CA SER A 50 -6.89 22.70 15.17
C SER A 50 -7.79 23.52 14.27
N GLY A 51 -7.59 23.46 12.95
CA GLY A 51 -8.41 24.17 11.96
C GLY A 51 -9.87 23.75 11.95
N LEU A 52 -10.14 22.48 12.19
CA LEU A 52 -11.48 21.90 12.30
C LEU A 52 -12.03 21.94 13.73
N ARG A 53 -11.27 22.46 14.70
CA ARG A 53 -11.62 22.49 16.13
C ARG A 53 -11.93 21.10 16.72
N LEU A 54 -11.19 20.09 16.24
CA LEU A 54 -11.26 18.70 16.69
C LEU A 54 -10.09 18.37 17.62
N ARG A 55 -10.25 17.34 18.44
CA ARG A 55 -9.18 16.78 19.30
C ARG A 55 -8.80 15.40 18.77
N PHE A 56 -7.56 14.98 18.95
CA PHE A 56 -7.14 13.62 18.65
C PHE A 56 -7.92 12.54 19.43
N ALA A 57 -8.40 12.91 20.62
CA ALA A 57 -9.25 12.04 21.44
C ALA A 57 -10.65 11.79 20.84
N ASP A 58 -11.06 12.59 19.86
CA ASP A 58 -12.36 12.43 19.18
C ASP A 58 -12.27 11.38 18.05
N LEU A 59 -11.07 10.84 17.76
CA LEU A 59 -10.87 9.75 16.79
C LEU A 59 -11.45 8.45 17.31
N GLU A 60 -12.36 7.87 16.54
CA GLU A 60 -12.91 6.54 16.80
C GLU A 60 -12.16 5.45 16.01
N ARG A 61 -11.66 5.79 14.81
CA ARG A 61 -11.04 4.86 13.88
C ARG A 61 -9.81 5.46 13.22
N ILE A 62 -8.78 4.65 13.07
CA ILE A 62 -7.58 5.03 12.31
C ILE A 62 -7.24 3.89 11.35
N ALA A 63 -7.29 4.16 10.06
CA ALA A 63 -6.88 3.22 9.02
C ALA A 63 -5.52 3.63 8.45
N CYS A 64 -4.61 2.68 8.27
CA CYS A 64 -3.31 2.96 7.69
C CYS A 64 -2.99 2.02 6.54
N VAL A 65 -2.44 2.58 5.47
CA VAL A 65 -1.82 1.76 4.43
C VAL A 65 -0.61 1.04 5.04
N ARG A 66 -0.68 -0.29 5.05
CA ARG A 66 0.35 -1.16 5.62
C ARG A 66 1.36 -1.69 4.60
N GLY A 67 1.18 -1.35 3.32
CA GLY A 67 2.04 -1.74 2.21
C GLY A 67 1.29 -2.36 1.03
N PRO A 68 2.04 -2.86 0.04
CA PRO A 68 3.50 -2.76 -0.10
C PRO A 68 3.97 -1.33 -0.44
N GLY A 69 5.24 -1.02 -0.18
CA GLY A 69 5.80 0.30 -0.51
C GLY A 69 7.02 0.69 0.32
N SER A 70 7.21 2.00 0.50
CA SER A 70 8.33 2.59 1.24
C SER A 70 8.39 2.10 2.68
N PHE A 71 9.46 1.40 3.05
CA PHE A 71 9.69 0.91 4.40
C PHE A 71 9.59 2.01 5.48
N THR A 72 10.28 3.13 5.25
CA THR A 72 10.26 4.27 6.18
C THR A 72 8.88 4.92 6.25
N GLY A 73 8.23 5.10 5.08
CA GLY A 73 6.91 5.72 5.02
C GLY A 73 5.83 4.88 5.72
N ILE A 74 5.81 3.58 5.46
CA ILE A 74 4.87 2.66 6.11
C ILE A 74 5.07 2.67 7.63
N ARG A 75 6.29 2.55 8.12
CA ARG A 75 6.57 2.58 9.56
C ARG A 75 6.17 3.90 10.21
N LEU A 76 6.38 5.03 9.53
CA LEU A 76 5.98 6.33 10.01
C LEU A 76 4.46 6.39 10.28
N VAL A 77 3.64 6.01 9.31
CA VAL A 77 2.17 6.07 9.48
C VAL A 77 1.67 5.03 10.48
N LEU A 78 2.23 3.83 10.49
CA LEU A 78 1.84 2.78 11.44
C LEU A 78 2.18 3.15 12.89
N SER A 79 3.39 3.67 13.14
CA SER A 79 3.78 4.12 14.50
C SER A 79 2.97 5.33 14.97
N THR A 80 2.64 6.25 14.06
CA THR A 80 1.77 7.39 14.37
C THR A 80 0.35 6.91 14.72
N ALA A 81 -0.21 6.00 13.92
CA ALA A 81 -1.53 5.43 14.21
C ALA A 81 -1.58 4.70 15.54
N ALA A 82 -0.58 3.87 15.83
CA ALA A 82 -0.47 3.15 17.09
C ALA A 82 -0.37 4.10 18.29
N ALA A 83 0.41 5.19 18.17
CA ALA A 83 0.53 6.20 19.22
C ALA A 83 -0.81 6.93 19.48
N LEU A 84 -1.49 7.37 18.41
CA LEU A 84 -2.79 8.03 18.52
C LEU A 84 -3.86 7.09 19.09
N ALA A 85 -3.88 5.83 18.65
CA ALA A 85 -4.83 4.83 19.18
C ALA A 85 -4.60 4.54 20.66
N ARG A 86 -3.35 4.41 21.10
CA ARG A 86 -3.05 4.23 22.54
C ARG A 86 -3.43 5.44 23.38
N ALA A 87 -3.29 6.65 22.86
CA ALA A 87 -3.64 7.87 23.57
C ALA A 87 -5.15 8.13 23.62
N GLY A 88 -5.90 7.83 22.55
CA GLY A 88 -7.31 8.17 22.41
C GLY A 88 -8.27 6.98 22.43
N GLY A 89 -7.78 5.73 22.36
CA GLY A 89 -8.61 4.53 22.36
C GLY A 89 -9.21 4.19 20.99
N ALA A 90 -8.80 4.85 19.90
CA ALA A 90 -9.27 4.60 18.56
C ALA A 90 -8.97 3.15 18.10
N LEU A 91 -9.86 2.57 17.29
CA LEU A 91 -9.64 1.27 16.67
C LEU A 91 -8.76 1.42 15.41
N LEU A 92 -7.96 0.40 15.13
CA LEU A 92 -6.99 0.38 14.05
C LEU A 92 -7.40 -0.58 12.92
N ALA A 93 -7.14 -0.19 11.66
CA ALA A 93 -7.28 -1.06 10.49
C ALA A 93 -6.13 -0.90 9.51
N GLY A 94 -5.65 -2.01 8.96
CA GLY A 94 -4.62 -2.03 7.92
C GLY A 94 -5.22 -2.08 6.52
N LEU A 95 -4.78 -1.18 5.63
CA LEU A 95 -5.21 -1.10 4.24
C LEU A 95 -4.14 -1.66 3.29
N ASP A 96 -4.58 -2.39 2.26
CA ASP A 96 -3.71 -2.84 1.17
C ASP A 96 -3.59 -1.71 0.11
N TYR A 97 -2.38 -1.21 -0.12
CA TYR A 97 -2.13 -0.14 -1.09
C TYR A 97 -2.49 -0.57 -2.52
N MET A 98 -2.22 -1.82 -2.89
CA MET A 98 -2.50 -2.29 -4.25
C MET A 98 -4.01 -2.45 -4.49
N GLN A 99 -4.77 -2.78 -3.44
CA GLN A 99 -6.23 -2.81 -3.53
C GLN A 99 -6.80 -1.40 -3.74
N ALA A 100 -6.22 -0.37 -3.11
CA ALA A 100 -6.61 1.02 -3.37
C ALA A 100 -6.39 1.41 -4.83
N LEU A 101 -5.24 1.02 -5.42
CA LEU A 101 -4.98 1.27 -6.84
C LEU A 101 -5.95 0.50 -7.75
N ALA A 102 -6.24 -0.75 -7.43
CA ALA A 102 -7.21 -1.54 -8.20
C ALA A 102 -8.62 -0.93 -8.14
N LEU A 103 -9.00 -0.37 -6.99
CA LEU A 103 -10.29 0.31 -6.80
C LEU A 103 -10.41 1.53 -7.73
N GLY A 104 -9.38 2.39 -7.80
CA GLY A 104 -9.36 3.53 -8.72
C GLY A 104 -9.47 3.12 -10.20
N VAL A 105 -8.98 1.91 -10.56
CA VAL A 105 -9.17 1.36 -11.91
C VAL A 105 -10.60 0.88 -12.13
N CYS A 106 -11.25 0.31 -11.12
CA CYS A 106 -12.64 -0.14 -11.22
C CYS A 106 -13.60 0.99 -11.57
N VAL A 107 -13.40 2.17 -11.01
CA VAL A 107 -14.22 3.37 -11.30
C VAL A 107 -14.20 3.75 -12.79
N LEU A 108 -13.10 3.48 -13.51
CA LEU A 108 -12.99 3.73 -14.95
C LEU A 108 -13.77 2.73 -15.82
N GLN A 109 -14.30 1.67 -15.24
CA GLN A 109 -14.79 0.51 -15.97
C GLN A 109 -16.29 0.28 -15.83
N GLU A 110 -17.02 1.17 -15.16
CA GLU A 110 -18.47 1.02 -14.93
C GLU A 110 -19.28 0.84 -16.21
N GLU A 111 -18.79 1.31 -17.36
CA GLU A 111 -19.50 1.22 -18.65
C GLU A 111 -19.25 -0.08 -19.45
N GLN A 112 -18.32 -0.94 -19.02
CA GLN A 112 -17.93 -2.12 -19.79
C GLN A 112 -18.10 -3.43 -19.03
N HIS A 113 -19.28 -3.98 -18.93
CA HIS A 113 -19.58 -5.25 -18.26
C HIS A 113 -19.01 -6.48 -19.00
N GLY A 114 -18.37 -7.39 -18.26
CA GLY A 114 -17.87 -8.68 -18.78
C GLY A 114 -16.97 -9.43 -17.79
N ALA A 115 -17.25 -10.72 -17.58
CA ALA A 115 -16.66 -11.54 -16.51
C ALA A 115 -15.14 -11.86 -16.63
N SER A 116 -14.51 -11.59 -17.78
CA SER A 116 -13.13 -12.03 -18.03
C SER A 116 -12.12 -10.90 -17.89
N ARG A 117 -12.19 -10.14 -16.79
CA ARG A 117 -11.31 -8.97 -16.59
C ARG A 117 -10.35 -9.19 -15.43
N ARG A 118 -9.12 -8.69 -15.60
CA ARG A 118 -8.13 -8.67 -14.53
C ARG A 118 -7.40 -7.33 -14.52
N ILE A 119 -7.13 -6.85 -13.32
CA ILE A 119 -6.38 -5.63 -13.06
C ILE A 119 -5.03 -6.05 -12.49
N TRP A 120 -3.98 -5.86 -13.26
CA TRP A 120 -2.61 -5.99 -12.82
C TRP A 120 -2.17 -4.71 -12.14
N VAL A 121 -1.99 -4.75 -10.85
CA VAL A 121 -1.39 -3.66 -10.10
C VAL A 121 0.10 -3.95 -9.94
N LEU A 122 0.92 -3.02 -10.44
CA LEU A 122 2.36 -3.13 -10.52
C LEU A 122 3.01 -1.91 -9.86
N THR A 123 3.49 -2.06 -8.62
CA THR A 123 4.17 -0.97 -7.92
C THR A 123 5.68 -1.19 -7.93
N HIS A 124 6.43 -0.09 -7.98
CA HIS A 124 7.88 -0.18 -8.01
C HIS A 124 8.43 -0.69 -6.68
N ALA A 125 9.25 -1.74 -6.73
CA ALA A 125 9.92 -2.26 -5.55
C ALA A 125 11.38 -1.81 -5.49
N ARG A 126 12.14 -2.10 -6.55
CA ARG A 126 13.54 -1.67 -6.74
C ARG A 126 13.91 -1.82 -8.22
N ARG A 127 15.20 -1.57 -8.56
CA ARG A 127 15.70 -1.43 -9.94
C ARG A 127 15.18 -2.49 -10.92
N ASP A 128 15.14 -3.77 -10.52
CA ASP A 128 14.78 -4.90 -11.41
C ASP A 128 13.53 -5.66 -10.96
N LEU A 129 12.77 -5.12 -10.01
CA LEU A 129 11.62 -5.81 -9.40
C LEU A 129 10.43 -4.87 -9.23
N ALA A 130 9.24 -5.44 -9.45
CA ALA A 130 7.97 -4.83 -9.13
C ALA A 130 7.20 -5.70 -8.14
N HIS A 131 6.48 -5.08 -7.20
CA HIS A 131 5.40 -5.77 -6.53
C HIS A 131 4.28 -5.97 -7.55
N ALA A 132 3.78 -7.17 -7.65
CA ALA A 132 2.73 -7.54 -8.58
C ALA A 132 1.59 -8.23 -7.85
N ARG A 133 0.37 -7.82 -8.12
CA ARG A 133 -0.84 -8.47 -7.66
C ARG A 133 -1.96 -8.28 -8.66
N VAL A 134 -2.78 -9.32 -8.84
CA VAL A 134 -3.88 -9.30 -9.78
C VAL A 134 -5.20 -9.24 -9.01
N PHE A 135 -6.09 -8.37 -9.49
CA PHE A 135 -7.42 -8.19 -8.93
C PHE A 135 -8.49 -8.48 -9.98
N ALA A 136 -9.63 -8.96 -9.50
CA ALA A 136 -10.86 -9.07 -10.28
C ALA A 136 -11.83 -7.99 -9.79
N PRO A 137 -12.42 -7.18 -10.68
CA PRO A 137 -13.58 -6.37 -10.32
C PRO A 137 -14.75 -7.31 -10.02
N GLU A 138 -15.49 -7.03 -8.98
CA GLU A 138 -16.72 -7.76 -8.63
C GLU A 138 -17.93 -6.83 -8.80
N LEU A 139 -18.98 -7.32 -9.45
CA LEU A 139 -20.13 -6.49 -9.80
C LEU A 139 -21.00 -6.10 -8.60
N ASP A 140 -21.04 -6.97 -7.58
CA ASP A 140 -21.91 -6.81 -6.42
C ASP A 140 -21.16 -6.39 -5.15
N VAL A 141 -19.84 -6.15 -5.23
CA VAL A 141 -19.01 -5.83 -4.08
C VAL A 141 -18.27 -4.52 -4.34
N ALA A 142 -18.33 -3.62 -3.37
CA ALA A 142 -17.69 -2.30 -3.48
C ALA A 142 -16.17 -2.33 -3.69
N LEU A 143 -15.52 -3.47 -3.41
CA LEU A 143 -14.05 -3.59 -3.47
C LEU A 143 -13.59 -4.68 -4.45
N PRO A 144 -12.54 -4.43 -5.25
CA PRO A 144 -11.95 -5.45 -6.09
C PRO A 144 -11.31 -6.56 -5.24
N ARG A 145 -11.54 -7.82 -5.64
CA ARG A 145 -10.98 -8.98 -4.95
C ARG A 145 -9.62 -9.36 -5.52
N ALA A 146 -8.63 -9.56 -4.65
CA ALA A 146 -7.35 -10.12 -5.04
C ALA A 146 -7.53 -11.58 -5.53
N VAL A 147 -7.04 -11.88 -6.72
CA VAL A 147 -7.09 -13.22 -7.34
C VAL A 147 -5.71 -13.85 -7.49
N SER A 148 -4.66 -13.15 -7.06
CA SER A 148 -3.31 -13.70 -6.90
C SER A 148 -2.73 -13.31 -5.55
N ALA A 149 -1.69 -14.03 -5.13
CA ALA A 149 -0.83 -13.58 -4.03
C ALA A 149 -0.12 -12.27 -4.41
N LEU A 150 0.33 -11.53 -3.41
CA LEU A 150 1.26 -10.44 -3.60
C LEU A 150 2.66 -11.02 -3.79
N GLU A 151 3.27 -10.73 -4.93
CA GLU A 151 4.57 -11.28 -5.31
C GLU A 151 5.55 -10.17 -5.68
N LEU A 152 6.82 -10.50 -5.61
CA LEU A 152 7.93 -9.67 -6.08
C LEU A 152 8.48 -10.30 -7.35
N LEU A 153 8.20 -9.69 -8.50
CA LEU A 153 8.50 -10.25 -9.82
C LEU A 153 9.38 -9.32 -10.64
N ARG A 154 10.17 -9.91 -11.55
CA ARG A 154 10.83 -9.14 -12.61
C ARG A 154 9.78 -8.72 -13.64
N PRO A 155 9.96 -7.56 -14.32
CA PRO A 155 9.03 -7.10 -15.35
C PRO A 155 8.75 -8.15 -16.43
N GLU A 156 9.77 -8.90 -16.86
CA GLU A 156 9.66 -9.94 -17.90
C GLU A 156 8.73 -11.09 -17.45
N GLN A 157 8.80 -11.46 -16.16
CA GLN A 157 7.91 -12.47 -15.58
C GLN A 157 6.46 -11.98 -15.52
N CYS A 158 6.26 -10.69 -15.20
CA CYS A 158 4.93 -10.08 -15.26
C CYS A 158 4.36 -10.14 -16.68
N LEU A 159 5.15 -9.74 -17.68
CA LEU A 159 4.73 -9.75 -19.07
C LEU A 159 4.43 -11.17 -19.58
N GLN A 160 5.22 -12.16 -19.18
CA GLN A 160 4.96 -13.55 -19.53
C GLN A 160 3.61 -14.02 -18.99
N ARG A 161 3.35 -13.82 -17.71
CA ARG A 161 2.08 -14.20 -17.06
C ARG A 161 0.88 -13.44 -17.64
N MET A 162 1.07 -12.17 -18.04
CA MET A 162 0.04 -11.40 -18.74
C MET A 162 -0.30 -12.04 -20.09
N ARG A 163 0.72 -12.46 -20.89
CA ARG A 163 0.49 -13.13 -22.17
C ARG A 163 -0.30 -14.43 -22.00
N GLU A 164 0.05 -15.24 -21.01
CA GLU A 164 -0.67 -16.47 -20.68
C GLU A 164 -2.15 -16.21 -20.35
N GLN A 165 -2.44 -15.15 -19.59
CA GLN A 165 -3.81 -14.77 -19.27
C GLN A 165 -4.59 -14.25 -20.48
N VAL A 166 -3.96 -13.48 -21.37
CA VAL A 166 -4.58 -13.00 -22.62
C VAL A 166 -4.88 -14.17 -23.56
N GLN A 167 -3.95 -15.13 -23.69
CA GLN A 167 -4.17 -16.37 -24.46
C GLN A 167 -5.33 -17.19 -23.88
N GLY A 168 -5.54 -17.14 -22.57
CA GLY A 168 -6.70 -17.71 -21.87
C GLY A 168 -7.98 -16.89 -21.99
N GLY A 169 -8.02 -15.84 -22.84
CA GLY A 169 -9.20 -15.03 -23.11
C GLY A 169 -9.45 -13.90 -22.10
N MET A 170 -8.51 -13.60 -21.21
CA MET A 170 -8.64 -12.50 -20.25
C MET A 170 -8.36 -11.14 -20.89
N ARG A 171 -9.12 -10.12 -20.50
CA ARG A 171 -8.82 -8.72 -20.79
C ARG A 171 -8.09 -8.11 -19.60
N LEU A 172 -6.93 -7.50 -19.86
CA LEU A 172 -6.06 -7.01 -18.80
C LEU A 172 -6.02 -5.49 -18.79
N TRP A 173 -6.00 -4.93 -17.58
CA TRP A 173 -5.62 -3.54 -17.28
C TRP A 173 -4.36 -3.56 -16.43
N ALA A 174 -3.49 -2.58 -16.68
CA ALA A 174 -2.25 -2.43 -15.93
C ALA A 174 -2.19 -1.03 -15.33
N ALA A 175 -1.98 -0.95 -14.02
CA ALA A 175 -1.85 0.27 -13.24
C ALA A 175 -0.68 0.19 -12.26
N GLY A 176 -0.16 1.35 -11.86
CA GLY A 176 0.84 1.47 -10.80
C GLY A 176 2.19 2.00 -11.26
N SER A 177 2.99 2.39 -10.30
CA SER A 177 4.24 3.13 -10.50
C SER A 177 5.33 2.37 -11.25
N ALA A 178 5.31 1.04 -11.24
CA ALA A 178 6.27 0.22 -12.00
C ALA A 178 6.18 0.45 -13.51
N LEU A 179 5.00 0.82 -14.02
CA LEU A 179 4.78 1.11 -15.44
C LEU A 179 5.62 2.29 -15.96
N ALA A 180 5.99 3.24 -15.08
CA ALA A 180 6.86 4.36 -15.44
C ALA A 180 8.34 4.08 -15.12
N ARG A 181 8.62 3.14 -14.23
CA ARG A 181 9.96 2.90 -13.70
C ARG A 181 10.75 1.82 -14.44
N HIS A 182 10.06 0.91 -15.13
CA HIS A 182 10.68 -0.19 -15.85
C HIS A 182 10.40 -0.09 -17.35
N ALA A 183 11.45 0.00 -18.14
CA ALA A 183 11.37 0.11 -19.62
C ALA A 183 10.62 -1.06 -20.27
N ALA A 184 10.66 -2.25 -19.66
CA ALA A 184 9.94 -3.42 -20.16
C ALA A 184 8.41 -3.21 -20.24
N PHE A 185 7.84 -2.27 -19.45
CA PHE A 185 6.42 -1.93 -19.51
C PHE A 185 6.11 -0.74 -20.42
N ALA A 186 7.08 -0.25 -21.21
CA ALA A 186 6.87 0.90 -22.09
C ALA A 186 5.77 0.67 -23.12
N ASP A 187 5.74 -0.55 -23.69
CA ASP A 187 4.72 -0.97 -24.64
C ASP A 187 3.95 -2.18 -24.11
N LEU A 188 2.66 -1.99 -23.89
CA LEU A 188 1.71 -3.03 -23.51
C LEU A 188 0.65 -3.26 -24.59
N SER A 189 0.87 -2.78 -25.83
CA SER A 189 -0.06 -2.91 -26.95
C SER A 189 -0.39 -4.38 -27.21
N GLY A 190 -1.67 -4.68 -27.38
CA GLY A 190 -2.14 -6.06 -27.58
C GLY A 190 -2.08 -6.96 -26.34
N LEU A 191 -1.54 -6.46 -25.21
CA LEU A 191 -1.38 -7.25 -23.99
C LEU A 191 -2.27 -6.73 -22.85
N ALA A 192 -2.22 -5.46 -22.56
CA ALA A 192 -3.03 -4.85 -21.51
C ALA A 192 -3.37 -3.40 -21.82
N CYS A 193 -4.56 -2.94 -21.39
CA CYS A 193 -4.88 -1.54 -21.40
C CYS A 193 -4.09 -0.84 -20.29
N ARG A 194 -3.15 0.03 -20.68
CA ARG A 194 -2.40 0.85 -19.73
C ARG A 194 -3.29 1.95 -19.18
N VAL A 195 -3.59 1.90 -17.91
CA VAL A 195 -4.43 2.89 -17.24
C VAL A 195 -3.70 4.25 -17.21
N PRO A 196 -4.39 5.39 -17.42
CA PRO A 196 -3.77 6.72 -17.33
C PRO A 196 -3.01 6.95 -16.02
N ALA A 197 -1.89 7.67 -16.10
CA ALA A 197 -0.96 7.83 -14.97
C ALA A 197 -1.59 8.44 -13.70
N ARG A 198 -2.66 9.22 -13.83
CA ARG A 198 -3.42 9.77 -12.68
C ARG A 198 -4.00 8.69 -11.76
N PHE A 199 -4.18 7.45 -12.25
CA PHE A 199 -4.67 6.30 -11.49
C PHE A 199 -3.55 5.34 -11.02
N TRP A 200 -2.28 5.75 -11.13
CA TRP A 200 -1.17 4.95 -10.61
C TRP A 200 -0.85 5.24 -9.14
N GLN A 201 -1.64 6.11 -8.54
CA GLN A 201 -1.59 6.43 -7.12
C GLN A 201 -3.01 6.37 -6.56
N ALA A 202 -3.14 5.92 -5.33
CA ALA A 202 -4.43 5.89 -4.67
C ALA A 202 -4.95 7.32 -4.44
N SER A 203 -6.21 7.55 -4.76
CA SER A 203 -6.89 8.80 -4.42
C SER A 203 -7.29 8.81 -2.94
N PRO A 204 -7.51 9.98 -2.33
CA PRO A 204 -8.10 10.08 -1.00
C PRO A 204 -9.45 9.35 -0.88
N GLU A 205 -10.25 9.39 -1.94
CA GLU A 205 -11.56 8.74 -2.04
C GLU A 205 -11.42 7.21 -2.01
N ASP A 206 -10.46 6.65 -2.77
CA ASP A 206 -10.18 5.21 -2.77
C ASP A 206 -9.72 4.73 -1.40
N LEU A 207 -8.84 5.48 -0.75
CA LEU A 207 -8.35 5.19 0.59
C LEU A 207 -9.48 5.24 1.63
N LEU A 208 -10.35 6.25 1.54
CA LEU A 208 -11.51 6.37 2.43
C LEU A 208 -12.51 5.24 2.21
N LEU A 209 -12.76 4.86 0.95
CA LEU A 209 -13.67 3.75 0.65
C LEU A 209 -13.13 2.44 1.19
N LEU A 210 -11.84 2.14 1.04
CA LEU A 210 -11.21 0.99 1.69
C LEU A 210 -11.35 1.05 3.21
N ALA A 211 -11.12 2.21 3.82
CA ALA A 211 -11.23 2.39 5.26
C ALA A 211 -12.65 2.12 5.77
N ARG A 212 -13.69 2.48 4.99
CA ARG A 212 -15.09 2.22 5.36
C ARG A 212 -15.43 0.74 5.39
N HIS A 213 -14.74 -0.09 4.60
CA HIS A 213 -14.96 -1.54 4.51
C HIS A 213 -13.91 -2.34 5.29
N ALA A 214 -12.99 -1.68 5.98
CA ALA A 214 -11.92 -2.34 6.71
C ALA A 214 -12.40 -2.92 8.05
N GLU A 215 -11.77 -4.01 8.47
CA GLU A 215 -11.97 -4.61 9.78
C GLU A 215 -11.12 -3.89 10.82
N TYR A 216 -11.77 -3.24 11.78
CA TYR A 216 -11.14 -2.48 12.84
C TYR A 216 -10.96 -3.30 14.10
N GLY A 217 -9.79 -3.19 14.74
CA GLY A 217 -9.45 -3.88 15.97
C GLY A 217 -8.56 -3.07 16.90
N ARG A 218 -8.21 -3.65 18.07
CA ARG A 218 -7.33 -3.01 19.06
C ARG A 218 -5.87 -3.41 18.93
N ARG A 219 -5.57 -4.37 18.03
CA ARG A 219 -4.18 -4.81 17.80
C ARG A 219 -3.46 -3.84 16.88
N ASP A 220 -2.16 -3.72 17.06
CA ASP A 220 -1.30 -2.95 16.16
C ASP A 220 -1.38 -3.52 14.75
N ILE A 221 -1.29 -2.62 13.76
CA ILE A 221 -1.31 -3.00 12.35
C ILE A 221 0.07 -3.56 11.97
N GLU A 222 0.11 -4.77 11.46
CA GLU A 222 1.33 -5.36 10.91
C GLU A 222 1.60 -4.83 9.50
N ALA A 223 2.86 -4.44 9.26
CA ALA A 223 3.28 -4.02 7.92
C ALA A 223 3.29 -5.20 6.94
N LEU A 224 2.81 -4.99 5.73
CA LEU A 224 2.84 -5.97 4.66
C LEU A 224 4.19 -5.93 3.94
N TYR A 225 5.15 -6.69 4.44
CA TYR A 225 6.46 -6.84 3.81
C TYR A 225 6.50 -8.07 2.92
N VAL A 226 6.85 -7.88 1.64
CA VAL A 226 6.99 -8.99 0.67
C VAL A 226 8.41 -9.54 0.67
N ARG A 227 9.35 -8.78 1.24
CA ARG A 227 10.76 -9.16 1.33
C ARG A 227 11.33 -8.83 2.70
N PRO A 228 12.44 -9.47 3.09
CA PRO A 228 13.22 -9.02 4.24
C PRO A 228 13.64 -7.55 4.08
N CYS A 229 13.91 -6.87 5.18
CA CYS A 229 14.45 -5.50 5.11
C CYS A 229 15.85 -5.49 4.44
N ASP A 230 16.23 -4.34 3.89
CA ASP A 230 17.53 -4.19 3.19
C ASP A 230 18.73 -4.60 4.06
N ALA A 231 18.64 -4.46 5.38
CA ALA A 231 19.68 -4.92 6.31
C ALA A 231 19.83 -6.45 6.30
N VAL A 232 18.74 -7.20 6.17
CA VAL A 232 18.76 -8.66 6.07
C VAL A 232 19.25 -9.11 4.69
N GLU A 233 18.79 -8.46 3.62
CA GLU A 233 19.24 -8.76 2.25
C GLU A 233 20.73 -8.46 2.05
N ASN A 234 21.26 -7.40 2.67
CA ASN A 234 22.65 -6.99 2.58
C ASN A 234 23.52 -7.58 3.72
N LEU A 235 22.98 -8.51 4.51
CA LEU A 235 23.66 -9.06 5.69
C LEU A 235 25.04 -9.61 5.34
N ASP A 236 25.15 -10.36 4.26
CA ASP A 236 26.41 -10.97 3.81
C ASP A 236 27.46 -9.92 3.44
N HIS A 237 27.04 -8.89 2.71
CA HIS A 237 27.90 -7.78 2.32
C HIS A 237 28.34 -6.98 3.54
N THR A 238 27.42 -6.72 4.47
CA THR A 238 27.68 -5.96 5.69
C THR A 238 28.60 -6.75 6.62
N ALA A 239 28.36 -8.05 6.82
CA ALA A 239 29.20 -8.92 7.61
C ALA A 239 30.64 -8.98 7.04
N SER A 240 30.77 -9.21 5.73
CA SER A 240 32.08 -9.23 5.06
C SER A 240 32.82 -7.90 5.18
N TRP A 241 32.11 -6.77 5.07
CA TRP A 241 32.70 -5.43 5.22
C TRP A 241 33.17 -5.17 6.67
N GLN A 242 32.49 -5.75 7.65
CA GLN A 242 32.86 -5.69 9.07
C GLN A 242 33.91 -6.75 9.48
N GLY A 243 34.34 -7.60 8.55
CA GLY A 243 35.28 -8.69 8.83
C GLY A 243 34.66 -9.89 9.56
N GLU A 244 33.33 -9.99 9.56
CA GLU A 244 32.59 -11.12 10.09
C GLU A 244 32.28 -12.17 9.00
N ASP A 245 32.17 -13.44 9.41
CA ASP A 245 31.71 -14.52 8.52
C ASP A 245 30.22 -14.37 8.23
N PRO A 246 29.80 -14.20 6.93
CA PRO A 246 28.40 -14.12 6.55
C PRO A 246 27.55 -15.29 7.01
N ALA A 247 28.10 -16.52 7.07
CA ALA A 247 27.38 -17.69 7.54
C ALA A 247 27.06 -17.60 9.04
N LEU A 248 28.00 -17.08 9.83
CA LEU A 248 27.80 -16.85 11.26
C LEU A 248 26.78 -15.73 11.52
N ALA A 249 26.85 -14.65 10.75
CA ALA A 249 25.89 -13.54 10.84
C ALA A 249 24.46 -14.02 10.53
N ARG A 250 24.27 -14.84 9.48
CA ARG A 250 22.97 -15.46 9.16
C ARG A 250 22.45 -16.37 10.28
N ALA A 251 23.31 -17.22 10.85
CA ALA A 251 22.94 -18.12 11.93
C ALA A 251 22.49 -17.34 13.19
N ARG A 252 23.19 -16.26 13.53
CA ARG A 252 22.81 -15.35 14.64
C ARG A 252 21.45 -14.70 14.39
N LEU A 253 21.20 -14.19 13.16
CA LEU A 253 19.92 -13.60 12.80
C LEU A 253 18.78 -14.61 12.90
N ALA A 254 18.96 -15.83 12.37
CA ALA A 254 17.98 -16.90 12.44
C ALA A 254 17.62 -17.24 13.89
N SER A 255 18.63 -17.34 14.78
CA SER A 255 18.43 -17.57 16.21
C SER A 255 17.63 -16.45 16.88
N LEU A 256 17.92 -15.18 16.56
CA LEU A 256 17.20 -14.03 17.10
C LEU A 256 15.73 -13.97 16.62
N LEU A 257 15.48 -14.36 15.37
CA LEU A 257 14.12 -14.42 14.83
C LEU A 257 13.30 -15.56 15.44
N ALA A 258 13.94 -16.71 15.70
CA ALA A 258 13.31 -17.87 16.35
C ALA A 258 13.01 -17.63 17.86
N ALA A 259 13.78 -16.75 18.51
CA ALA A 259 13.61 -16.40 19.91
C ALA A 259 12.53 -15.32 20.18
N ARG A 260 11.86 -14.80 19.15
CA ARG A 260 10.74 -13.88 19.35
C ARG A 260 9.54 -14.67 19.89
N PRO A 261 9.00 -14.32 21.08
CA PRO A 261 7.72 -14.88 21.50
C PRO A 261 6.64 -14.44 20.51
N GLU A 262 5.77 -15.35 20.14
CA GLU A 262 4.54 -15.04 19.40
C GLU A 262 3.76 -13.96 20.18
N ALA A 263 3.59 -12.80 19.57
CA ALA A 263 2.93 -11.64 20.20
C ALA A 263 1.41 -11.70 19.99
#